data_f727f5ef80df94ff8f5e18dda4670b69
#
_entry.id   f727f5ef80df94ff8f5e18dda4670b69
#
_cell.length_a   1.000
_cell.length_b   1.000
_cell.length_c   1.000
_cell.angle_alpha   90.00
_cell.angle_beta   90.00
_cell.angle_gamma   90.00
#
_symmetry.space_group_name_H-M   'P 1'
#
loop_
_entity.id
_entity.type
_entity.pdbx_description
1 polymer ?
#
loop_
_entity_poly.entity_id
_entity_poly.type
_entity_poly.pdbx_seq_one_letter_code
_entity_poly.pdbx_strand_id
1 'polypeptide(L)'
;MSYANGAPDYDPYRWAIGRMLKDKEGDLVLWLASISPDLSPPATEVPTIVLGTPGLKLPKEPAVFIPVGTPGLDHAGRLVRVDNVVSLPLKDLGRADLPPAADVLAAIEAAL
;
A
#
# COMPACT_ATOMS: atom_id res chain seq x y z
N MET A 1 -8.15 6.23 -9.36
CA MET A 1 -9.33 5.32 -9.44
C MET A 1 -10.17 5.56 -8.21
N SER A 2 -11.48 5.61 -8.33
CA SER A 2 -12.43 5.73 -7.23
C SER A 2 -13.49 4.63 -7.29
N TYR A 3 -14.01 4.24 -6.14
CA TYR A 3 -15.12 3.29 -5.99
C TYR A 3 -16.31 3.92 -5.26
N ALA A 4 -16.33 5.25 -5.11
CA ALA A 4 -17.36 5.97 -4.34
C ALA A 4 -18.80 5.70 -4.82
N ASN A 5 -18.99 5.33 -6.08
CA ASN A 5 -20.29 5.04 -6.67
C ASN A 5 -20.57 3.53 -6.83
N GLY A 6 -19.81 2.68 -6.14
CA GLY A 6 -19.97 1.22 -6.23
C GLY A 6 -19.42 0.59 -7.51
N ALA A 7 -18.83 1.37 -8.40
CA ALA A 7 -18.14 0.92 -9.62
C ALA A 7 -16.77 1.59 -9.74
N PRO A 8 -15.77 0.94 -10.36
CA PRO A 8 -14.46 1.54 -10.55
C PRO A 8 -14.56 2.71 -11.55
N ASP A 9 -14.18 3.89 -11.11
CA ASP A 9 -14.01 5.09 -11.94
C ASP A 9 -12.52 5.38 -12.08
N TYR A 10 -12.02 5.34 -13.32
CA TYR A 10 -10.62 5.56 -13.63
C TYR A 10 -10.42 6.88 -14.35
N ASP A 11 -9.95 7.89 -13.62
CA ASP A 11 -9.44 9.15 -14.17
C ASP A 11 -8.11 9.46 -13.46
N PRO A 12 -6.96 9.36 -14.15
CA PRO A 12 -5.65 9.55 -13.54
C PRO A 12 -5.41 10.99 -13.07
N TYR A 13 -6.09 11.98 -13.61
CA TYR A 13 -5.99 13.38 -13.19
C TYR A 13 -6.91 13.67 -12.00
N ARG A 14 -8.16 13.28 -12.11
CA ARG A 14 -9.17 13.47 -11.07
C ARG A 14 -8.81 12.74 -9.77
N TRP A 15 -8.35 11.50 -9.87
CA TRP A 15 -8.01 10.64 -8.73
C TRP A 15 -6.51 10.63 -8.41
N ALA A 16 -5.77 11.68 -8.79
CA ALA A 16 -4.39 11.85 -8.39
C ALA A 16 -4.32 12.22 -6.91
N ILE A 17 -3.57 11.42 -6.11
CA ILE A 17 -3.48 11.62 -4.66
C ILE A 17 -3.02 13.03 -4.29
N GLY A 18 -2.04 13.60 -5.02
CA GLY A 18 -1.56 14.96 -4.75
C GLY A 18 -2.64 16.03 -4.90
N ARG A 19 -3.54 15.88 -5.91
CA ARG A 19 -4.68 16.76 -6.08
C ARG A 19 -5.69 16.58 -4.95
N MET A 20 -6.09 15.33 -4.67
CA MET A 20 -7.09 15.03 -3.65
C MET A 20 -6.66 15.55 -2.26
N LEU A 21 -5.38 15.41 -1.92
CA LEU A 21 -4.85 15.95 -0.66
C LEU A 21 -4.86 17.48 -0.63
N LYS A 22 -4.48 18.12 -1.75
CA LYS A 22 -4.51 19.58 -1.89
C LYS A 22 -5.95 20.14 -1.75
N ASP A 23 -6.91 19.46 -2.33
CA ASP A 23 -8.31 19.87 -2.35
C ASP A 23 -9.08 19.38 -1.11
N LYS A 24 -8.38 18.71 -0.16
CA LYS A 24 -8.95 18.18 1.10
C LYS A 24 -10.12 17.21 0.87
N GLU A 25 -10.04 16.41 -0.19
CA GLU A 25 -11.06 15.41 -0.53
C GLU A 25 -10.93 14.11 0.27
N GLY A 26 -9.85 13.93 1.03
CA GLY A 26 -9.61 12.76 1.88
C GLY A 26 -9.25 13.17 3.30
N ASP A 27 -9.74 12.45 4.28
CA ASP A 27 -9.52 12.65 5.72
C ASP A 27 -8.55 11.62 6.32
N LEU A 28 -8.21 10.58 5.55
CA LEU A 28 -7.25 9.52 5.89
C LEU A 28 -6.47 9.08 4.66
N VAL A 29 -5.18 8.82 4.82
CA VAL A 29 -4.34 8.17 3.80
C VAL A 29 -3.97 6.78 4.30
N LEU A 30 -4.31 5.75 3.51
CA LEU A 30 -3.76 4.41 3.67
C LEU A 30 -2.71 4.20 2.59
N TRP A 31 -1.45 4.04 3.01
CA TRP A 31 -0.30 3.87 2.10
C TRP A 31 0.26 2.46 2.19
N LEU A 32 0.31 1.77 1.06
CA LEU A 32 0.84 0.41 0.97
C LEU A 32 2.13 0.40 0.14
N ALA A 33 3.26 0.01 0.76
CA ALA A 33 4.58 -0.05 0.15
C ALA A 33 5.38 -1.27 0.64
N SER A 34 4.96 -2.47 0.24
CA SER A 34 5.56 -3.74 0.67
C SER A 34 6.74 -4.22 -0.19
N ILE A 35 7.03 -3.56 -1.32
CA ILE A 35 8.03 -4.05 -2.29
C ILE A 35 9.32 -3.24 -2.24
N SER A 36 9.23 -1.91 -2.15
CA SER A 36 10.40 -1.03 -2.21
C SER A 36 10.43 -0.05 -1.05
N PRO A 37 11.59 0.11 -0.38
CA PRO A 37 11.77 1.09 0.69
C PRO A 37 11.78 2.54 0.20
N ASP A 38 11.86 2.76 -1.10
CA ASP A 38 11.89 4.09 -1.72
C ASP A 38 10.49 4.62 -2.12
N LEU A 39 9.46 3.78 -2.01
CA LEU A 39 8.07 4.18 -2.28
C LEU A 39 7.45 4.91 -1.08
N SER A 40 7.98 6.07 -0.77
CA SER A 40 7.56 6.89 0.36
C SER A 40 6.12 7.42 0.20
N PRO A 41 5.34 7.51 1.30
CA PRO A 41 4.06 8.21 1.27
C PRO A 41 4.25 9.70 0.99
N PRO A 42 3.23 10.40 0.48
CA PRO A 42 3.28 11.84 0.34
C PRO A 42 3.37 12.52 1.72
N ALA A 43 4.16 13.59 1.81
CA ALA A 43 4.15 14.43 3.00
C ALA A 43 2.82 15.20 3.07
N THR A 44 2.02 14.93 4.09
CA THR A 44 0.70 15.54 4.27
C THR A 44 0.38 15.75 5.75
N GLU A 45 -0.55 16.67 6.05
CA GLU A 45 -1.12 16.84 7.38
C GLU A 45 -2.29 15.87 7.66
N VAL A 46 -2.79 15.21 6.64
CA VAL A 46 -3.84 14.21 6.79
C VAL A 46 -3.28 12.98 7.52
N PRO A 47 -3.97 12.44 8.53
CA PRO A 47 -3.57 11.21 9.20
C PRO A 47 -3.22 10.11 8.20
N THR A 48 -2.06 9.48 8.39
CA THR A 48 -1.56 8.48 7.46
C THR A 48 -1.30 7.17 8.19
N ILE A 49 -1.90 6.09 7.70
CA ILE A 49 -1.59 4.72 8.08
C ILE A 49 -0.69 4.13 7.00
N VAL A 50 0.46 3.60 7.39
CA VAL A 50 1.43 3.02 6.46
C VAL A 50 1.58 1.53 6.73
N LEU A 51 1.32 0.71 5.72
CA LEU A 51 1.71 -0.69 5.66
C LEU A 51 2.95 -0.78 4.77
N GLY A 52 4.11 -0.97 5.36
CA GLY A 52 5.34 -0.88 4.60
C GLY A 52 6.44 -1.84 5.05
N THR A 53 7.42 -2.06 4.17
CA THR A 53 8.63 -2.80 4.56
C THR A 53 9.37 -2.04 5.67
N PRO A 54 10.04 -2.74 6.62
CA PRO A 54 10.70 -2.10 7.76
C PRO A 54 11.72 -0.99 7.40
N GLY A 55 12.31 -1.05 6.21
CA GLY A 55 13.25 -0.04 5.71
C GLY A 55 12.61 1.11 4.92
N LEU A 56 11.28 1.25 4.93
CA LEU A 56 10.58 2.29 4.18
C LEU A 56 10.99 3.69 4.65
N LYS A 57 11.36 4.54 3.70
CA LYS A 57 11.68 5.94 3.96
C LYS A 57 10.40 6.73 4.23
N LEU A 58 10.32 7.39 5.37
CA LEU A 58 9.16 8.16 5.78
C LEU A 58 9.54 9.65 5.83
N PRO A 59 8.98 10.50 4.95
CA PRO A 59 9.27 11.94 4.96
C PRO A 59 8.65 12.66 6.16
N LYS A 60 7.60 12.07 6.74
CA LYS A 60 6.93 12.51 7.97
C LYS A 60 6.52 11.28 8.76
N GLU A 61 6.52 11.37 10.09
CA GLU A 61 6.03 10.30 10.95
C GLU A 61 4.54 10.05 10.72
N PRO A 62 4.13 8.81 10.35
CA PRO A 62 2.74 8.48 10.14
C PRO A 62 2.00 8.33 11.47
N ALA A 63 0.68 8.43 11.46
CA ALA A 63 -0.15 8.16 12.62
C ALA A 63 0.00 6.70 13.09
N VAL A 64 0.12 5.78 12.12
CA VAL A 64 0.36 4.35 12.39
C VAL A 64 1.31 3.80 11.32
N PHE A 65 2.32 3.04 11.75
CA PHE A 65 3.18 2.25 10.86
C PHE A 65 3.05 0.76 11.22
N ILE A 66 2.66 -0.04 10.25
CA ILE A 66 2.56 -1.50 10.39
C ILE A 66 3.58 -2.14 9.45
N PRO A 67 4.63 -2.80 9.98
CA PRO A 67 5.58 -3.49 9.15
C PRO A 67 4.93 -4.71 8.49
N VAL A 68 5.13 -4.84 7.18
CA VAL A 68 4.62 -5.96 6.38
C VAL A 68 5.74 -6.61 5.57
N GLY A 69 5.57 -7.88 5.28
CA GLY A 69 6.52 -8.67 4.52
C GLY A 69 6.55 -8.27 3.04
N THR A 70 7.71 -8.46 2.43
CA THR A 70 7.92 -8.29 0.98
C THR A 70 7.64 -9.61 0.27
N PRO A 71 6.72 -9.65 -0.70
CA PRO A 71 6.46 -10.85 -1.49
C PRO A 71 7.72 -11.38 -2.15
N GLY A 72 7.96 -12.68 -2.05
CA GLY A 72 9.15 -13.33 -2.59
C GLY A 72 10.41 -13.24 -1.73
N LEU A 73 10.35 -12.53 -0.60
CA LEU A 73 11.44 -12.47 0.38
C LEU A 73 10.98 -12.97 1.76
N ASP A 74 9.85 -12.49 2.23
CA ASP A 74 9.33 -12.76 3.57
C ASP A 74 8.12 -13.70 3.55
N HIS A 75 7.46 -13.82 2.40
CA HIS A 75 6.35 -14.74 2.16
C HIS A 75 6.20 -15.04 0.67
N ALA A 76 5.49 -16.11 0.35
CA ALA A 76 5.12 -16.43 -1.04
C ALA A 76 4.22 -15.32 -1.61
N GLY A 77 4.28 -15.12 -2.92
CA GLY A 77 3.50 -14.10 -3.58
C GLY A 77 3.39 -14.34 -5.08
N ARG A 78 2.93 -13.32 -5.77
CA ARG A 78 2.81 -13.34 -7.22
C ARG A 78 3.17 -11.98 -7.80
N LEU A 79 4.04 -11.98 -8.79
CA LEU A 79 4.36 -10.81 -9.58
C LEU A 79 3.62 -10.88 -10.91
N VAL A 80 2.84 -9.85 -11.21
CA VAL A 80 2.14 -9.75 -12.50
C VAL A 80 2.80 -8.65 -13.32
N ARG A 81 3.14 -9.00 -14.56
CA ARG A 81 3.70 -8.01 -15.49
C ARG A 81 2.65 -6.95 -15.86
N VAL A 82 3.10 -5.72 -16.13
CA VAL A 82 2.22 -4.57 -16.36
C VAL A 82 1.21 -4.78 -17.50
N ASP A 83 1.57 -5.57 -18.53
CA ASP A 83 0.68 -5.95 -19.63
C ASP A 83 -0.32 -7.07 -19.26
N ASN A 84 -0.27 -7.55 -18.03
CA ASN A 84 -1.13 -8.60 -17.50
C ASN A 84 -1.05 -9.97 -18.21
N VAL A 85 -0.02 -10.17 -19.02
CA VAL A 85 0.16 -11.41 -19.80
C VAL A 85 0.90 -12.48 -19.01
N VAL A 86 1.87 -12.09 -18.19
CA VAL A 86 2.71 -13.02 -17.44
C VAL A 86 2.51 -12.83 -15.94
N SER A 87 2.29 -13.95 -15.26
CA SER A 87 2.24 -14.03 -13.80
C SER A 87 3.30 -14.98 -13.30
N LEU A 88 4.23 -14.49 -12.49
CA LEU A 88 5.34 -15.25 -11.93
C LEU A 88 5.06 -15.57 -10.46
N PRO A 89 5.06 -16.84 -10.05
CA PRO A 89 5.00 -17.21 -8.65
C PRO A 89 6.33 -16.85 -7.97
N LEU A 90 6.25 -16.15 -6.85
CA LEU A 90 7.36 -15.83 -5.98
C LEU A 90 7.36 -16.82 -4.80
N LYS A 91 8.51 -17.45 -4.56
CA LYS A 91 8.69 -18.34 -3.41
C LYS A 91 9.01 -17.51 -2.17
N ASP A 92 8.67 -18.04 -1.01
CA ASP A 92 9.13 -17.56 0.27
C ASP A 92 10.62 -17.92 0.45
N LEU A 93 11.46 -16.91 0.70
CA LEU A 93 12.88 -17.09 1.02
C LEU A 93 13.15 -17.05 2.54
N GLY A 94 12.12 -16.84 3.36
CA GLY A 94 12.20 -16.87 4.81
C GLY A 94 13.11 -15.79 5.41
N ARG A 95 13.19 -14.61 4.80
CA ARG A 95 14.06 -13.52 5.26
C ARG A 95 13.62 -12.97 6.62
N ALA A 96 12.33 -12.79 6.82
CA ALA A 96 11.75 -12.28 8.07
C ALA A 96 10.34 -12.85 8.30
N ASP A 97 9.97 -12.98 9.57
CA ASP A 97 8.61 -13.38 9.97
C ASP A 97 7.72 -12.13 10.06
N LEU A 98 7.31 -11.64 8.89
CA LEU A 98 6.44 -10.49 8.75
C LEU A 98 5.15 -10.88 8.03
N PRO A 99 3.98 -10.38 8.47
CA PRO A 99 2.71 -10.73 7.86
C PRO A 99 2.62 -10.16 6.43
N PRO A 100 1.96 -10.87 5.50
CA PRO A 100 1.55 -10.31 4.23
C PRO A 100 0.64 -9.09 4.43
N ALA A 101 0.78 -8.07 3.58
CA ALA A 101 -0.08 -6.89 3.65
C ALA A 101 -1.58 -7.23 3.51
N ALA A 102 -1.91 -8.27 2.74
CA ALA A 102 -3.28 -8.75 2.59
C ALA A 102 -3.89 -9.23 3.90
N ASP A 103 -3.12 -9.96 4.73
CA ASP A 103 -3.58 -10.48 6.01
C ASP A 103 -3.81 -9.33 7.01
N VAL A 104 -2.93 -8.32 6.98
CA VAL A 104 -3.11 -7.11 7.81
C VAL A 104 -4.37 -6.34 7.39
N LEU A 105 -4.60 -6.17 6.08
CA LEU A 105 -5.81 -5.50 5.59
C LEU A 105 -7.07 -6.28 5.95
N ALA A 106 -7.06 -7.61 5.84
CA ALA A 106 -8.18 -8.45 6.26
C ALA A 106 -8.45 -8.35 7.77
N ALA A 107 -7.40 -8.27 8.58
CA ALA A 107 -7.54 -8.08 10.03
C ALA A 107 -8.13 -6.68 10.37
N ILE A 108 -7.73 -5.65 9.65
CA ILE A 108 -8.31 -4.30 9.79
C ILE A 108 -9.81 -4.34 9.42
N GLU A 109 -10.14 -4.93 8.27
CA GLU A 109 -11.54 -5.07 7.80
C GLU A 109 -12.41 -5.80 8.83
N ALA A 110 -11.89 -6.88 9.40
CA ALA A 110 -12.62 -7.66 10.42
C ALA A 110 -12.82 -6.91 11.74
N ALA A 111 -12.03 -5.86 12.00
CA ALA A 111 -12.12 -5.03 13.20
C ALA A 111 -13.04 -3.80 13.04
N LEU A 112 -13.46 -3.49 11.82
CA LEU A 112 -14.38 -2.38 11.52
C LEU A 112 -15.84 -2.80 11.69
#